data_06cbe2b6b46e092411207a9e6171744a
#
_entry.id   06cbe2b6b46e092411207a9e6171744a
#
_cell.length_a   1.000
_cell.length_b   1.000
_cell.length_c   1.000
_cell.angle_alpha   90.00
_cell.angle_beta   90.00
_cell.angle_gamma   90.00
#
_symmetry.space_group_name_H-M   'P 1'
#
loop_
_entity.id
_entity.type
_entity.pdbx_description
1 polymer ?
#
loop_
_entity_poly.entity_id
_entity_poly.type
_entity_poly.pdbx_seq_one_letter_code
_entity_poly.pdbx_strand_id
1 'polypeptide(L)'
;MPVLNTSNLLTRPQIIAVLTENYADLAQQFSVASLALFGSYARDEQTPQSDVDLLVTFSKPVGFAFMHLADRLEAPLGKRVDLLAADGIKPNRRDSIHASLIHVAP
;
A
#
# COMPACT_ATOMS: atom_id res chain seq x y z
N MET A 1 -22.87 2.13 18.19
CA MET A 1 -22.56 1.98 17.69
C MET A 1 -22.09 1.18 17.38
N PRO A 2 -22.11 1.11 17.12
CA PRO A 2 -21.71 0.53 16.58
C PRO A 2 -21.08 0.05 16.03
N VAL A 3 -20.88 -0.06 15.85
CA VAL A 3 -20.39 -0.35 15.29
C VAL A 3 -19.79 -1.14 14.82
N LEU A 4 -19.60 -1.24 14.61
CA LEU A 4 -19.19 -1.78 14.13
C LEU A 4 -18.43 -2.53 13.69
N ASN A 5 -18.27 -3.08 13.95
CA ASN A 5 -17.53 -3.88 13.46
C ASN A 5 -17.18 -4.32 12.17
N THR A 6 -17.72 -4.21 11.45
CA THR A 6 -17.50 -4.07 10.04
C THR A 6 -16.25 -3.29 9.72
N SER A 7 -15.72 -2.67 10.73
CA SER A 7 -14.52 -1.85 10.61
C SER A 7 -13.33 -2.61 10.04
N ASN A 8 -13.33 -3.96 10.12
CA ASN A 8 -12.22 -4.74 9.61
C ASN A 8 -12.31 -5.00 8.11
N LEU A 9 -13.42 -4.60 7.50
CA LEU A 9 -13.64 -4.80 6.08
C LEU A 9 -13.39 -3.50 5.35
N LEU A 10 -12.12 -3.18 5.15
CA LEU A 10 -11.76 -2.01 4.36
C LEU A 10 -12.17 -2.21 2.91
N THR A 11 -12.55 -1.12 2.27
CA THR A 11 -12.82 -1.12 0.85
C THR A 11 -11.64 -0.49 0.11
N ARG A 12 -11.57 -0.75 -1.19
CA ARG A 12 -10.55 -0.13 -2.03
C ARG A 12 -10.58 1.40 -1.94
N PRO A 13 -11.74 2.07 -2.07
CA PRO A 13 -11.76 3.52 -1.92
C PRO A 13 -11.27 4.02 -0.56
N GLN A 14 -11.57 3.29 0.51
CA GLN A 14 -11.10 3.68 1.84
C GLN A 14 -9.59 3.59 1.93
N ILE A 15 -8.99 2.54 1.38
CA ILE A 15 -7.55 2.38 1.39
C ILE A 15 -6.89 3.50 0.59
N ILE A 16 -7.40 3.79 -0.59
CA ILE A 16 -6.86 4.85 -1.43
C ILE A 16 -6.95 6.20 -0.72
N ALA A 17 -8.06 6.46 -0.02
CA ALA A 17 -8.22 7.71 0.72
C ALA A 17 -7.17 7.84 1.82
N VAL A 18 -6.95 6.78 2.61
CA VAL A 18 -5.96 6.79 3.68
C VAL A 18 -4.56 7.02 3.11
N LEU A 19 -4.21 6.33 2.03
CA LEU A 19 -2.90 6.48 1.42
C LEU A 19 -2.70 7.87 0.86
N THR A 20 -3.73 8.44 0.25
CA THR A 20 -3.67 9.79 -0.31
C THR A 20 -3.46 10.82 0.79
N GLU A 21 -4.17 10.67 1.91
CA GLU A 21 -4.02 11.58 3.05
C GLU A 21 -2.62 11.55 3.64
N ASN A 22 -1.97 10.39 3.60
CA ASN A 22 -0.65 10.22 4.22
C ASN A 22 0.49 10.42 3.23
N TYR A 23 0.19 10.58 1.95
CA TYR A 23 1.21 10.58 0.91
C TYR A 23 2.29 11.64 1.11
N ALA A 24 1.90 12.86 1.46
CA ALA A 24 2.85 13.97 1.63
C ALA A 24 3.86 13.65 2.74
N ASP A 25 3.37 13.10 3.86
CA ASP A 25 4.25 12.72 4.97
C ASP A 25 5.19 11.59 4.55
N LEU A 26 4.67 10.61 3.80
CA LEU A 26 5.49 9.49 3.34
C LEU A 26 6.58 9.97 2.39
N ALA A 27 6.24 10.89 1.51
CA ALA A 27 7.22 11.46 0.58
C ALA A 27 8.31 12.20 1.33
N GLN A 28 7.93 12.94 2.36
CA GLN A 28 8.88 13.73 3.12
C GLN A 28 9.74 12.88 4.06
N GLN A 29 9.13 11.94 4.78
CA GLN A 29 9.83 11.17 5.81
C GLN A 29 10.55 9.96 5.26
N PHE A 30 10.04 9.36 4.19
CA PHE A 30 10.58 8.12 3.65
C PHE A 30 11.03 8.23 2.19
N SER A 31 11.01 9.42 1.64
CA SER A 31 11.44 9.64 0.24
C SER A 31 10.61 8.83 -0.76
N VAL A 32 9.34 8.64 -0.46
CA VAL A 32 8.44 7.93 -1.39
C VAL A 32 8.20 8.79 -2.62
N ALA A 33 8.49 8.24 -3.79
CA ALA A 33 8.27 8.93 -5.06
C ALA A 33 6.92 8.55 -5.67
N SER A 34 6.50 7.30 -5.50
CA SER A 34 5.19 6.87 -5.97
C SER A 34 4.72 5.69 -5.13
N LEU A 35 3.40 5.50 -5.11
CA LEU A 35 2.77 4.45 -4.34
C LEU A 35 1.60 3.92 -5.16
N ALA A 36 1.46 2.61 -5.20
CA ALA A 36 0.37 1.99 -5.95
C ALA A 36 -0.17 0.78 -5.21
N LEU A 37 -1.46 0.55 -5.34
CA LEU A 37 -2.15 -0.59 -4.77
C LEU A 37 -2.20 -1.70 -5.81
N PHE A 38 -1.92 -2.92 -5.40
CA PHE A 38 -2.09 -4.08 -6.27
C PHE A 38 -2.70 -5.24 -5.47
N GLY A 39 -2.80 -6.41 -6.09
CA GLY A 39 -3.31 -7.58 -5.41
C GLY A 39 -4.81 -7.56 -5.22
N SER A 40 -5.29 -8.29 -4.20
CA SER A 40 -6.72 -8.53 -4.02
C SER A 40 -7.53 -7.26 -3.81
N TYR A 41 -7.02 -6.31 -3.03
CA TYR A 41 -7.74 -5.05 -2.82
C TYR A 41 -7.85 -4.23 -4.10
N ALA A 42 -6.82 -4.25 -4.94
CA ALA A 42 -6.87 -3.52 -6.22
C ALA A 42 -7.90 -4.13 -7.16
N ARG A 43 -8.07 -5.46 -7.11
CA ARG A 43 -9.04 -6.16 -7.94
C ARG A 43 -10.43 -6.24 -7.32
N ASP A 44 -10.59 -5.69 -6.12
CA ASP A 44 -11.84 -5.73 -5.36
C ASP A 44 -12.27 -7.18 -5.06
N GLU A 45 -11.28 -8.01 -4.78
CA GLU A 45 -11.45 -9.43 -4.46
C GLU A 45 -11.00 -9.76 -3.05
N GLN A 46 -10.83 -8.76 -2.21
CA GLN A 46 -10.30 -8.94 -0.88
C GLN A 46 -11.27 -9.68 0.05
N THR A 47 -10.69 -10.35 1.03
CA THR A 47 -11.41 -10.99 2.13
C THR A 47 -10.94 -10.35 3.43
N PRO A 48 -11.59 -10.64 4.57
CA PRO A 48 -11.12 -10.12 5.86
C PRO A 48 -9.68 -10.51 6.20
N GLN A 49 -9.16 -11.57 5.60
CA GLN A 49 -7.79 -12.03 5.84
C GLN A 49 -6.78 -11.45 4.86
N SER A 50 -7.23 -10.68 3.87
CA SER A 50 -6.32 -10.12 2.87
C SER A 50 -5.40 -9.08 3.47
N ASP A 51 -4.13 -9.10 3.04
CA ASP A 51 -3.19 -8.03 3.32
C ASP A 51 -3.37 -6.93 2.27
N VAL A 52 -2.90 -5.74 2.61
CA VAL A 52 -2.88 -4.63 1.65
C VAL A 52 -1.54 -4.68 0.91
N ASP A 53 -1.59 -4.94 -0.39
CA ASP A 53 -0.39 -5.07 -1.22
C ASP A 53 -0.05 -3.74 -1.87
N LEU A 54 1.11 -3.21 -1.57
CA LEU A 54 1.54 -1.89 -2.05
C LEU A 54 2.87 -1.97 -2.77
N LEU A 55 2.94 -1.25 -3.88
CA LEU A 55 4.17 -1.09 -4.66
C LEU A 55 4.68 0.32 -4.45
N VAL A 56 5.93 0.46 -4.06
CA VAL A 56 6.52 1.76 -3.76
C VAL A 56 7.76 2.00 -4.61
N THR A 57 7.93 3.25 -5.07
CA THR A 57 9.20 3.72 -5.60
C THR A 57 9.72 4.84 -4.72
N PHE A 58 11.03 5.00 -4.68
CA PHE A 58 11.68 6.00 -3.85
C PHE A 58 12.43 7.00 -4.70
N SER A 59 12.51 8.25 -4.23
CA SER A 59 13.26 9.29 -4.90
C SER A 59 14.76 9.21 -4.64
N LYS A 60 15.14 8.44 -3.62
CA LYS A 60 16.54 8.17 -3.27
C LYS A 60 16.61 6.89 -2.46
N PRO A 61 17.80 6.27 -2.32
CA PRO A 61 17.94 5.05 -1.51
C PRO A 61 17.51 5.29 -0.07
N VAL A 62 16.77 4.36 0.51
CA VAL A 62 16.22 4.50 1.86
C VAL A 62 16.80 3.51 2.87
N GLY A 63 17.45 2.45 2.42
CA GLY A 63 18.06 1.49 3.32
C GLY A 63 17.06 0.89 4.31
N PHE A 64 17.41 0.91 5.58
CA PHE A 64 16.57 0.30 6.62
C PHE A 64 15.25 1.02 6.83
N ALA A 65 15.11 2.25 6.36
CA ALA A 65 13.85 2.97 6.49
C ALA A 65 12.71 2.25 5.77
N PHE A 66 13.04 1.42 4.77
CA PHE A 66 12.04 0.61 4.07
C PHE A 66 11.22 -0.25 5.05
N MET A 67 11.90 -0.83 6.04
CA MET A 67 11.22 -1.69 7.01
C MET A 67 10.24 -0.91 7.89
N HIS A 68 10.60 0.33 8.22
CA HIS A 68 9.72 1.18 9.03
C HIS A 68 8.54 1.71 8.23
N LEU A 69 8.68 1.79 6.92
CA LEU A 69 7.61 2.29 6.07
C LEU A 69 6.38 1.39 6.13
N ALA A 70 6.58 0.07 6.12
CA ALA A 70 5.46 -0.87 6.23
C ALA A 70 4.71 -0.65 7.53
N ASP A 71 5.42 -0.53 8.65
CA ASP A 71 4.80 -0.28 9.95
C ASP A 71 4.05 1.04 9.96
N ARG A 72 4.65 2.08 9.37
CA ARG A 72 4.03 3.40 9.30
C ARG A 72 2.70 3.36 8.52
N LEU A 73 2.65 2.54 7.48
CA LEU A 73 1.44 2.39 6.67
C LEU A 73 0.38 1.54 7.37
N GLU A 74 0.81 0.53 8.13
CA GLU A 74 -0.14 -0.34 8.83
C GLU A 74 -0.93 0.40 9.89
N ALA A 75 -0.34 1.41 10.52
CA ALA A 75 -0.98 2.14 11.59
C ALA A 75 -2.31 2.78 11.15
N PRO A 76 -2.33 3.61 10.10
CA PRO A 76 -3.60 4.22 9.69
C PRO A 76 -4.55 3.26 8.99
N LEU A 77 -4.04 2.19 8.38
CA LEU A 77 -4.89 1.23 7.67
C LEU A 77 -5.52 0.20 8.59
N GLY A 78 -4.88 -0.07 9.73
CA GLY A 78 -5.36 -1.10 10.63
C GLY A 78 -5.28 -2.50 10.04
N LYS A 79 -4.43 -2.70 9.04
CA LYS A 79 -4.26 -3.97 8.35
C LYS A 79 -2.78 -4.20 8.08
N ARG A 80 -2.41 -5.45 7.91
CA ARG A 80 -1.05 -5.80 7.52
C ARG A 80 -0.80 -5.32 6.10
N VAL A 81 0.38 -4.75 5.89
CA VAL A 81 0.81 -4.24 4.60
C VAL A 81 1.94 -5.12 4.06
N ASP A 82 1.76 -5.61 2.84
CA ASP A 82 2.82 -6.30 2.09
C ASP A 82 3.42 -5.28 1.14
N LEU A 83 4.58 -4.75 1.50
CA LEU A 83 5.21 -3.65 0.79
C LEU A 83 6.32 -4.17 -0.11
N LEU A 84 6.23 -3.83 -1.39
CA LEU A 84 7.17 -4.27 -2.41
C LEU A 84 7.80 -3.05 -3.08
N ALA A 85 9.13 -3.01 -3.09
CA ALA A 85 9.85 -1.96 -3.82
C ALA A 85 9.84 -2.30 -5.31
N ALA A 86 9.56 -1.30 -6.13
CA ALA A 86 9.41 -1.51 -7.56
C ALA A 86 10.67 -2.09 -8.21
N ASP A 87 11.85 -1.68 -7.75
CA ASP A 87 13.12 -2.17 -8.31
C ASP A 87 13.46 -3.58 -7.84
N GLY A 88 12.70 -4.13 -6.88
CA GLY A 88 12.88 -5.48 -6.40
C GLY A 88 11.93 -6.50 -6.98
N ILE A 89 11.10 -6.11 -7.94
CA ILE A 89 10.12 -7.02 -8.53
C ILE A 89 10.84 -8.02 -9.42
N LYS A 90 10.59 -9.31 -9.16
CA LYS A 90 11.12 -10.36 -10.03
C LYS A 90 10.40 -10.33 -11.37
N PRO A 91 11.10 -10.62 -12.48
CA PRO A 91 10.49 -10.55 -13.82
C PRO A 91 9.22 -11.39 -13.96
N ASN A 92 9.18 -12.56 -13.31
CA ASN A 92 8.03 -13.46 -13.43
C ASN A 92 6.78 -12.95 -12.71
N ARG A 93 6.91 -11.92 -11.86
CA ARG A 93 5.77 -11.33 -11.16
C ARG A 93 5.33 -10.00 -11.76
N ARG A 94 6.14 -9.45 -12.65
CA ARG A 94 5.94 -8.08 -13.14
C ARG A 94 4.59 -7.89 -13.81
N ASP A 95 4.24 -8.80 -14.72
CA ASP A 95 2.98 -8.68 -15.45
C ASP A 95 1.78 -8.82 -14.55
N SER A 96 1.83 -9.76 -13.61
CA SER A 96 0.75 -9.99 -12.67
C SER A 96 0.50 -8.77 -11.78
N ILE A 97 1.56 -8.14 -11.32
CA ILE A 97 1.45 -6.95 -10.48
C ILE A 97 0.91 -5.77 -11.28
N HIS A 98 1.45 -5.53 -12.46
CA HIS A 98 1.05 -4.39 -13.29
C HIS A 98 -0.39 -4.52 -13.80
N ALA A 99 -0.90 -5.74 -13.94
CA ALA A 99 -2.26 -5.97 -14.43
C ALA A 99 -3.32 -5.37 -13.51
N SER A 100 -3.04 -5.24 -12.21
CA SER A 100 -4.02 -4.75 -11.25
C SER A 100 -3.58 -3.46 -10.56
N LEU A 101 -2.57 -2.79 -11.08
CA LEU A 101 -1.95 -1.63 -10.42
C LEU A 101 -2.88 -0.42 -10.43
N ILE A 102 -3.09 0.16 -9.26
CA ILE A 102 -3.85 1.40 -9.11
C ILE A 102 -2.94 2.41 -8.40
N HIS A 103 -2.57 3.46 -9.11
CA HIS A 103 -1.68 4.47 -8.55
C HIS A 103 -2.41 5.35 -7.56
N VAL A 104 -1.76 5.55 -6.41
CA VAL A 104 -2.21 6.53 -5.44
C VAL A 104 -1.55 7.86 -5.81
N ALA A 105 -2.14 8.97 -5.40
CA ALA A 105 -1.64 10.28 -5.74
C ALA A 105 -0.12 10.37 -5.57
N PRO A 106 0.55 11.02 -6.51
CA PRO A 106 1.98 11.18 -6.51
C PRO A 106 2.41 12.06 -5.38
#